data_2973a54ba0ecc8d32b6d3d76b6d6bfd9
#
_entry.id   2973a54ba0ecc8d32b6d3d76b6d6bfd9
#
_cell.length_a   1.000
_cell.length_b   1.000
_cell.length_c   1.000
_cell.angle_alpha   90.00
_cell.angle_beta   90.00
_cell.angle_gamma   90.00
#
_symmetry.space_group_name_H-M   'P 1'
#
loop_
_entity.id
_entity.type
_entity.pdbx_description
1 polymer ?
#
loop_
_entity_poly.entity_id
_entity_poly.type
_entity_poly.pdbx_seq_one_letter_code
_entity_poly.pdbx_strand_id
1 'polypeptide(L)'
;VVGGDYYFTYGNALFLMLNTQNTNTAEHKQFIEQAIQACPDAKWRIVTLHQDIYGSAEHSNEPEITNLRYQLVPYFEEYDIDAVMTGHDHAYSRSQILKGGKKTTDYSNDDFKSMLKIDSDAGENPETRYVAPENILPNAADDAQRTYLNYLHAVMDTGAVQKTDGNTAVNPDGILYMTAN
;
A
#
# COMPACT_ATOMS: atom_id res chain seq x y z
N VAL A 1 9.01 6.25 21.55
CA VAL A 1 8.58 6.15 20.15
C VAL A 1 7.82 4.85 20.03
N VAL A 2 6.52 4.95 20.03
CA VAL A 2 5.65 3.81 19.76
C VAL A 2 5.57 3.69 18.24
N GLY A 3 5.96 2.57 17.69
CA GLY A 3 5.78 2.32 16.28
C GLY A 3 7.02 1.90 15.52
N GLY A 4 8.17 2.43 15.87
CA GLY A 4 9.42 2.04 15.23
C GLY A 4 9.63 2.58 13.82
N ASP A 5 8.83 3.57 13.35
CA ASP A 5 9.16 4.32 12.14
C ASP A 5 10.43 5.13 12.37
N TYR A 6 11.31 5.12 11.39
CA TYR A 6 12.51 5.92 11.44
C TYR A 6 12.96 6.32 10.04
N TYR A 7 13.82 7.34 9.96
CA TYR A 7 14.40 7.76 8.71
C TYR A 7 15.91 7.98 8.84
N PHE A 8 16.57 7.94 7.71
CA PHE A 8 17.96 8.34 7.57
C PHE A 8 18.18 8.91 6.16
N THR A 9 19.31 9.62 6.02
CA THR A 9 19.73 10.10 4.70
C THR A 9 20.99 9.40 4.26
N TYR A 10 21.09 9.11 2.97
CA TYR A 10 22.31 8.64 2.35
C TYR A 10 22.52 9.38 1.02
N GLY A 11 23.61 10.11 0.91
CA GLY A 11 23.80 11.04 -0.19
C GLY A 11 22.70 12.10 -0.24
N ASN A 12 21.98 12.16 -1.34
CA ASN A 12 20.85 13.05 -1.56
C ASN A 12 19.49 12.34 -1.47
N ALA A 13 19.46 11.14 -0.92
CA ALA A 13 18.23 10.38 -0.73
C ALA A 13 17.82 10.34 0.74
N LEU A 14 16.52 10.51 0.98
CA LEU A 14 15.84 10.29 2.25
C LEU A 14 15.19 8.90 2.21
N PHE A 15 15.53 8.07 3.17
CA PHE A 15 14.96 6.75 3.37
C PHE A 15 13.99 6.80 4.55
N LEU A 16 12.74 6.40 4.30
CA LEU A 16 11.63 6.38 5.25
C LEU A 16 11.27 4.92 5.54
N MET A 17 11.56 4.46 6.73
CA MET A 17 11.33 3.08 7.16
C MET A 17 10.04 3.02 7.97
N LEU A 18 8.99 2.39 7.43
CA LEU A 18 7.70 2.29 8.08
C LEU A 18 7.52 0.91 8.73
N ASN A 19 7.19 0.91 10.01
CA ASN A 19 6.79 -0.30 10.71
C ASN A 19 5.28 -0.54 10.57
N THR A 20 4.87 -1.18 9.52
CA THR A 20 3.46 -1.45 9.20
C THR A 20 2.81 -2.56 10.04
N GLN A 21 3.50 -3.10 11.05
CA GLN A 21 2.85 -3.77 12.17
C GLN A 21 1.99 -2.79 12.99
N ASN A 22 2.34 -1.52 13.00
CA ASN A 22 1.43 -0.45 13.40
C ASN A 22 0.48 -0.15 12.23
N THR A 23 -0.77 -0.48 12.38
CA THR A 23 -1.80 -0.25 11.36
C THR A 23 -2.43 1.15 11.42
N ASN A 24 -1.92 2.04 12.27
CA ASN A 24 -2.36 3.44 12.33
C ASN A 24 -1.69 4.27 11.23
N THR A 25 -2.29 4.28 10.07
CA THR A 25 -1.74 4.96 8.88
C THR A 25 -1.66 6.48 9.03
N ALA A 26 -2.44 7.08 9.92
CA ALA A 26 -2.33 8.51 10.23
C ALA A 26 -1.02 8.86 10.94
N GLU A 27 -0.51 7.96 11.79
CA GLU A 27 0.81 8.13 12.42
C GLU A 27 1.93 8.05 11.37
N HIS A 28 1.85 7.11 10.43
CA HIS A 28 2.79 7.03 9.31
C HIS A 28 2.77 8.29 8.46
N LYS A 29 1.58 8.83 8.15
CA LYS A 29 1.46 10.11 7.44
C LYS A 29 2.19 11.24 8.16
N GLN A 30 1.92 11.40 9.45
CA GLN A 30 2.56 12.42 10.28
C GLN A 30 4.09 12.23 10.33
N PHE A 31 4.55 11.00 10.44
CA PHE A 31 5.98 10.69 10.43
C PHE A 31 6.64 11.08 9.10
N ILE A 32 6.04 10.71 7.96
CA ILE A 32 6.53 11.05 6.61
C ILE A 32 6.66 12.57 6.48
N GLU A 33 5.64 13.31 6.86
CA GLU A 33 5.63 14.76 6.82
C GLU A 33 6.78 15.38 7.65
N GLN A 34 6.95 14.92 8.89
CA GLN A 34 8.02 15.40 9.78
C GLN A 34 9.42 15.08 9.22
N ALA A 35 9.60 13.87 8.68
CA ALA A 35 10.89 13.47 8.10
C ALA A 35 11.25 14.30 6.86
N ILE A 36 10.28 14.59 5.99
CA ILE A 36 10.48 15.43 4.82
C ILE A 36 10.80 16.88 5.23
N GLN A 37 10.09 17.42 6.21
CA GLN A 37 10.38 18.75 6.75
C GLN A 37 11.78 18.85 7.37
N ALA A 38 12.25 17.76 7.99
CA ALA A 38 13.60 17.70 8.57
C ALA A 38 14.72 17.54 7.51
N CYS A 39 14.37 17.08 6.30
CA CYS A 39 15.33 16.79 5.22
C CYS A 39 14.93 17.48 3.91
N PRO A 40 14.80 18.83 3.87
CA PRO A 40 14.24 19.54 2.72
C PRO A 40 15.12 19.46 1.45
N ASP A 41 16.39 19.17 1.60
CA ASP A 41 17.36 19.11 0.49
C ASP A 41 17.42 17.71 -0.17
N ALA A 42 16.70 16.74 0.35
CA ALA A 42 16.65 15.40 -0.24
C ALA A 42 15.99 15.45 -1.62
N LYS A 43 16.69 14.91 -2.62
CA LYS A 43 16.22 14.84 -4.00
C LYS A 43 15.41 13.59 -4.30
N TRP A 44 15.63 12.54 -3.50
CA TRP A 44 14.96 11.26 -3.63
C TRP A 44 14.32 10.89 -2.30
N ARG A 45 13.09 10.41 -2.35
CA ARG A 45 12.33 9.94 -1.20
C ARG A 45 11.95 8.49 -1.41
N ILE A 46 12.51 7.63 -0.60
CA ILE A 46 12.36 6.18 -0.73
C ILE A 46 11.69 5.66 0.54
N VAL A 47 10.53 5.06 0.38
CA VAL A 47 9.82 4.37 1.47
C VAL A 47 10.21 2.91 1.46
N THR A 48 10.40 2.34 2.64
CA THR A 48 10.56 0.89 2.83
C THR A 48 9.58 0.43 3.89
N LEU A 49 8.84 -0.62 3.58
CA LEU A 49 7.92 -1.31 4.49
C LEU A 49 7.94 -2.81 4.20
N HIS A 50 7.40 -3.61 5.12
CA HIS A 50 7.48 -5.06 4.95
C HIS A 50 6.48 -5.58 3.92
N GLN A 51 5.20 -5.19 4.03
CA GLN A 51 4.12 -5.75 3.21
C GLN A 51 4.21 -5.30 1.76
N ASP A 52 3.93 -6.23 0.87
CA ASP A 52 3.99 -6.05 -0.57
C ASP A 52 2.71 -5.42 -1.12
N ILE A 53 2.62 -4.10 -1.07
CA ILE A 53 1.39 -3.38 -1.47
C ILE A 53 1.11 -3.37 -2.98
N TYR A 54 2.10 -3.70 -3.81
CA TYR A 54 1.98 -3.91 -5.26
C TYR A 54 2.86 -5.07 -5.71
N GLY A 55 2.63 -6.23 -5.14
CA GLY A 55 3.34 -7.43 -5.48
C GLY A 55 2.72 -8.26 -6.59
N SER A 56 3.26 -9.45 -6.78
CA SER A 56 2.83 -10.36 -7.85
C SER A 56 2.77 -11.82 -7.40
N ALA A 57 2.79 -12.09 -6.12
CA ALA A 57 2.74 -13.44 -5.57
C ALA A 57 1.60 -13.61 -4.55
N GLU A 58 1.68 -14.63 -3.71
CA GLU A 58 0.57 -15.16 -2.93
C GLU A 58 -0.07 -14.12 -1.99
N HIS A 59 0.76 -13.29 -1.34
CA HIS A 59 0.31 -12.39 -0.29
C HIS A 59 -0.18 -11.02 -0.80
N SER A 60 0.08 -10.68 -2.06
CA SER A 60 -0.19 -9.34 -2.62
C SER A 60 -1.64 -8.87 -2.54
N ASN A 61 -2.59 -9.79 -2.40
CA ASN A 61 -4.03 -9.49 -2.36
C ASN A 61 -4.70 -9.92 -1.05
N GLU A 62 -3.92 -10.17 -0.01
CA GLU A 62 -4.49 -10.36 1.32
C GLU A 62 -5.27 -9.11 1.76
N PRO A 63 -6.35 -9.28 2.52
CA PRO A 63 -7.19 -8.16 2.95
C PRO A 63 -6.43 -7.02 3.61
N GLU A 64 -5.50 -7.34 4.51
CA GLU A 64 -4.70 -6.33 5.20
C GLU A 64 -3.76 -5.57 4.25
N ILE A 65 -3.19 -6.26 3.26
CA ILE A 65 -2.31 -5.64 2.25
C ILE A 65 -3.12 -4.75 1.31
N THR A 66 -4.30 -5.18 0.91
CA THR A 66 -5.24 -4.34 0.15
C THR A 66 -5.59 -3.08 0.90
N ASN A 67 -5.88 -3.18 2.19
CA ASN A 67 -6.16 -2.02 3.03
C ASN A 67 -4.95 -1.09 3.17
N LEU A 68 -3.75 -1.63 3.41
CA LEU A 68 -2.52 -0.83 3.47
C LEU A 68 -2.28 -0.07 2.16
N ARG A 69 -2.46 -0.71 1.02
CA ARG A 69 -2.38 -0.07 -0.30
C ARG A 69 -3.30 1.14 -0.37
N TYR A 70 -4.57 0.98 -0.06
CA TYR A 70 -5.56 2.04 -0.15
C TYR A 70 -5.34 3.16 0.86
N GLN A 71 -4.75 2.88 2.01
CA GLN A 71 -4.47 3.91 3.01
C GLN A 71 -3.17 4.66 2.74
N LEU A 72 -2.11 3.98 2.28
CA LEU A 72 -0.78 4.56 2.19
C LEU A 72 -0.47 5.19 0.83
N VAL A 73 -0.92 4.59 -0.28
CA VAL A 73 -0.58 5.10 -1.62
C VAL A 73 -0.97 6.57 -1.83
N PRO A 74 -2.15 7.04 -1.39
CA PRO A 74 -2.49 8.46 -1.49
C PRO A 74 -1.50 9.37 -0.73
N TYR A 75 -0.95 8.91 0.39
CA TYR A 75 0.05 9.68 1.13
C TYR A 75 1.39 9.68 0.40
N PHE A 76 1.79 8.56 -0.20
CA PHE A 76 3.02 8.51 -0.97
C PHE A 76 2.98 9.47 -2.16
N GLU A 77 1.83 9.60 -2.80
CA GLU A 77 1.64 10.58 -3.88
C GLU A 77 1.58 12.02 -3.37
N GLU A 78 0.90 12.28 -2.24
CA GLU A 78 0.83 13.60 -1.62
C GLU A 78 2.22 14.15 -1.25
N TYR A 79 3.13 13.26 -0.87
CA TYR A 79 4.49 13.62 -0.42
C TYR A 79 5.58 13.36 -1.46
N ASP A 80 5.23 13.17 -2.71
CA ASP A 80 6.17 12.94 -3.83
C ASP A 80 7.21 11.86 -3.50
N ILE A 81 6.77 10.68 -3.08
CA ILE A 81 7.64 9.53 -2.91
C ILE A 81 8.05 9.00 -4.29
N ASP A 82 9.34 8.74 -4.49
CA ASP A 82 9.87 8.26 -5.77
C ASP A 82 9.82 6.74 -5.90
N ALA A 83 10.08 6.04 -4.78
CA ALA A 83 10.11 4.58 -4.79
C ALA A 83 9.60 4.00 -3.46
N VAL A 84 8.94 2.85 -3.56
CA VAL A 84 8.50 2.05 -2.42
C VAL A 84 9.12 0.66 -2.56
N MET A 85 9.91 0.28 -1.56
CA MET A 85 10.58 -1.02 -1.51
C MET A 85 9.92 -1.90 -0.46
N THR A 86 9.56 -3.10 -0.84
CA THR A 86 8.81 -4.05 -0.02
C THR A 86 9.47 -5.43 0.01
N GLY A 87 8.99 -6.29 0.88
CA GLY A 87 9.30 -7.70 0.98
C GLY A 87 8.03 -8.53 1.06
N HIS A 88 7.93 -9.42 2.02
CA HIS A 88 6.80 -10.27 2.34
C HIS A 88 6.55 -11.38 1.32
N ASP A 89 6.17 -11.06 0.10
CA ASP A 89 6.14 -12.01 -1.00
C ASP A 89 7.54 -12.50 -1.33
N HIS A 90 7.73 -13.81 -1.37
CA HIS A 90 9.03 -14.43 -1.70
C HIS A 90 9.25 -14.46 -3.22
N ALA A 91 9.02 -13.34 -3.86
CA ALA A 91 9.17 -13.17 -5.30
C ALA A 91 9.68 -11.76 -5.62
N TYR A 92 10.52 -11.67 -6.64
CA TYR A 92 10.88 -10.37 -7.18
C TYR A 92 9.76 -9.83 -8.07
N SER A 93 9.32 -8.62 -7.77
CA SER A 93 8.40 -7.90 -8.64
C SER A 93 8.79 -6.43 -8.77
N ARG A 94 8.38 -5.83 -9.87
CA ARG A 94 8.58 -4.41 -10.13
C ARG A 94 7.43 -3.86 -10.95
N SER A 95 6.79 -2.83 -10.46
CA SER A 95 5.76 -2.12 -11.22
C SER A 95 6.37 -1.30 -12.38
N GLN A 96 5.52 -0.79 -13.23
CA GLN A 96 5.82 0.42 -13.99
C GLN A 96 5.84 1.63 -13.04
N ILE A 97 6.20 2.81 -13.52
CA ILE A 97 6.03 4.05 -12.75
C ILE A 97 4.54 4.37 -12.70
N LEU A 98 3.96 4.38 -11.51
CA LEU A 98 2.52 4.54 -11.28
C LEU A 98 2.20 5.91 -10.68
N LYS A 99 1.06 6.46 -11.07
CA LYS A 99 0.50 7.70 -10.51
C LYS A 99 -1.01 7.68 -10.55
N GLY A 100 -1.64 8.55 -9.75
CA GLY A 100 -3.08 8.74 -9.73
C GLY A 100 -3.80 7.76 -8.82
N GLY A 101 -3.14 7.28 -7.77
CA GLY A 101 -3.68 6.32 -6.81
C GLY A 101 -4.92 6.82 -6.09
N LYS A 102 -6.08 6.69 -6.72
CA LYS A 102 -7.38 7.04 -6.15
C LYS A 102 -8.13 5.79 -5.75
N LYS A 103 -8.72 5.84 -4.57
CA LYS A 103 -9.65 4.79 -4.14
C LYS A 103 -10.87 4.78 -5.05
N THR A 104 -11.22 3.63 -5.57
CA THR A 104 -12.48 3.43 -6.33
C THR A 104 -13.67 3.20 -5.40
N THR A 105 -13.41 2.84 -4.15
CA THR A 105 -14.40 2.64 -3.10
C THR A 105 -13.94 3.35 -1.84
N ASP A 106 -14.79 4.21 -1.29
CA ASP A 106 -14.53 4.86 0.00
C ASP A 106 -14.93 3.90 1.13
N TYR A 107 -13.93 3.51 1.92
CA TYR A 107 -14.11 2.59 3.04
C TYR A 107 -13.13 2.93 4.15
N SER A 108 -13.65 3.11 5.36
CA SER A 108 -12.79 3.52 6.47
C SER A 108 -11.91 2.39 6.98
N ASN A 109 -10.74 2.73 7.52
CA ASN A 109 -9.86 1.76 8.15
C ASN A 109 -10.50 1.10 9.38
N ASP A 110 -11.37 1.79 10.09
CA ASP A 110 -12.06 1.25 11.27
C ASP A 110 -13.16 0.26 10.87
N ASP A 111 -13.92 0.57 9.81
CA ASP A 111 -14.89 -0.37 9.25
C ASP A 111 -14.19 -1.61 8.70
N PHE A 112 -13.06 -1.44 8.01
CA PHE A 112 -12.24 -2.56 7.54
C PHE A 112 -11.82 -3.48 8.70
N LYS A 113 -11.23 -2.92 9.76
CA LYS A 113 -10.78 -3.70 10.93
C LYS A 113 -11.93 -4.44 11.62
N SER A 114 -13.09 -3.79 11.70
CA SER A 114 -14.27 -4.39 12.30
C SER A 114 -14.75 -5.60 11.50
N MET A 115 -14.80 -5.49 10.18
CA MET A 115 -15.22 -6.60 9.31
C MET A 115 -14.17 -7.71 9.23
N LEU A 116 -12.89 -7.37 9.19
CA LEU A 116 -11.81 -8.36 9.25
C LEU A 116 -11.88 -9.21 10.52
N LYS A 117 -12.20 -8.57 11.66
CA LYS A 117 -12.39 -9.29 12.91
C LYS A 117 -13.60 -10.22 12.87
N ILE A 118 -14.71 -9.78 12.28
CA ILE A 118 -15.91 -10.61 12.12
C ILE A 118 -15.60 -11.85 11.28
N ASP A 119 -14.91 -11.69 10.17
CA ASP A 119 -14.49 -12.81 9.31
C ASP A 119 -13.58 -13.78 10.08
N SER A 120 -12.60 -13.25 10.80
CA SER A 120 -11.70 -14.07 11.64
C SER A 120 -12.44 -14.82 12.75
N ASP A 121 -13.35 -14.15 13.45
CA ASP A 121 -14.16 -14.77 14.52
C ASP A 121 -15.11 -15.84 13.96
N ALA A 122 -15.54 -15.72 12.70
CA ALA A 122 -16.34 -16.74 11.99
C ALA A 122 -15.51 -17.93 11.48
N GLY A 123 -14.19 -17.91 11.67
CA GLY A 123 -13.28 -18.96 11.21
C GLY A 123 -12.86 -18.84 9.75
N GLU A 124 -13.16 -17.70 9.12
CA GLU A 124 -12.62 -17.37 7.80
C GLU A 124 -11.12 -17.03 7.93
N ASN A 125 -10.31 -17.55 7.03
CA ASN A 125 -8.92 -17.16 6.97
C ASN A 125 -8.77 -15.88 6.12
N PRO A 126 -8.41 -14.72 6.70
CA PRO A 126 -8.24 -13.49 5.94
C PRO A 126 -7.21 -13.61 4.80
N GLU A 127 -6.15 -14.40 4.98
CA GLU A 127 -5.10 -14.59 3.98
C GLU A 127 -5.60 -15.31 2.72
N THR A 128 -6.63 -16.13 2.86
CA THR A 128 -7.22 -16.88 1.76
C THR A 128 -8.61 -16.38 1.37
N ARG A 129 -9.08 -15.29 1.98
CA ARG A 129 -10.39 -14.70 1.74
C ARG A 129 -10.47 -14.10 0.35
N TYR A 130 -10.68 -14.94 -0.64
CA TYR A 130 -10.91 -14.51 -2.00
C TYR A 130 -12.31 -14.94 -2.49
N VAL A 131 -13.08 -13.96 -2.90
CA VAL A 131 -14.36 -14.20 -3.60
C VAL A 131 -14.31 -13.45 -4.93
N ALA A 132 -14.44 -14.17 -6.03
CA ALA A 132 -14.48 -13.53 -7.34
C ALA A 132 -15.61 -12.49 -7.40
N PRO A 133 -15.41 -11.32 -8.02
CA PRO A 133 -16.37 -10.22 -8.02
C PRO A 133 -17.79 -10.62 -8.46
N GLU A 134 -17.91 -11.51 -9.40
CA GLU A 134 -19.20 -12.05 -9.89
C GLU A 134 -19.95 -12.89 -8.85
N ASN A 135 -19.27 -13.34 -7.80
CA ASN A 135 -19.84 -14.17 -6.73
C ASN A 135 -20.11 -13.40 -5.44
N ILE A 136 -19.74 -12.12 -5.36
CA ILE A 136 -19.90 -11.32 -4.12
C ILE A 136 -21.37 -11.24 -3.70
N LEU A 137 -22.27 -10.92 -4.62
CA LEU A 137 -23.69 -10.75 -4.30
C LEU A 137 -24.35 -12.02 -3.71
N PRO A 138 -24.15 -13.21 -4.30
CA PRO A 138 -24.72 -14.45 -3.75
C PRO A 138 -24.11 -14.86 -2.41
N ASN A 139 -22.86 -14.51 -2.16
CA ASN A 139 -22.11 -14.99 -0.99
C ASN A 139 -22.10 -14.01 0.18
N ALA A 140 -22.53 -12.77 -0.01
CA ALA A 140 -22.60 -11.79 1.06
C ALA A 140 -23.83 -12.03 1.95
N ALA A 141 -23.61 -12.15 3.27
CA ALA A 141 -24.66 -12.39 4.23
C ALA A 141 -25.58 -11.16 4.42
N ASP A 142 -24.99 -9.97 4.32
CA ASP A 142 -25.67 -8.67 4.48
C ASP A 142 -24.97 -7.56 3.68
N ASP A 143 -25.47 -6.33 3.79
CA ASP A 143 -24.91 -5.19 3.07
C ASP A 143 -23.55 -4.75 3.59
N ALA A 144 -23.25 -4.96 4.88
CA ALA A 144 -21.94 -4.64 5.45
C ALA A 144 -20.88 -5.57 4.90
N GLN A 145 -21.17 -6.87 4.88
CA GLN A 145 -20.24 -7.85 4.28
C GLN A 145 -20.09 -7.62 2.78
N ARG A 146 -21.15 -7.24 2.08
CA ARG A 146 -21.06 -6.89 0.65
C ARG A 146 -20.15 -5.70 0.42
N THR A 147 -20.24 -4.66 1.23
CA THR A 147 -19.39 -3.47 1.14
C THR A 147 -17.93 -3.84 1.39
N TYR A 148 -17.66 -4.66 2.39
CA TYR A 148 -16.33 -5.17 2.71
C TYR A 148 -15.73 -5.99 1.55
N LEU A 149 -16.46 -6.95 1.02
CA LEU A 149 -15.99 -7.77 -0.11
C LEU A 149 -15.76 -6.93 -1.37
N ASN A 150 -16.63 -5.97 -1.65
CA ASN A 150 -16.42 -5.02 -2.74
C ASN A 150 -15.15 -4.19 -2.55
N TYR A 151 -14.86 -3.78 -1.32
CA TYR A 151 -13.63 -3.06 -1.01
C TYR A 151 -12.39 -3.92 -1.26
N LEU A 152 -12.38 -5.19 -0.86
CA LEU A 152 -11.26 -6.11 -1.10
C LEU A 152 -10.97 -6.31 -2.59
N HIS A 153 -12.01 -6.24 -3.42
CA HIS A 153 -11.90 -6.37 -4.87
C HIS A 153 -11.81 -5.04 -5.63
N ALA A 154 -11.94 -3.92 -4.92
CA ALA A 154 -11.81 -2.62 -5.54
C ALA A 154 -10.40 -2.44 -6.08
N VAL A 155 -10.30 -1.89 -7.25
CA VAL A 155 -9.03 -1.54 -7.87
C VAL A 155 -8.74 -0.08 -7.56
N MET A 156 -7.54 0.21 -7.08
CA MET A 156 -7.08 1.58 -7.01
C MET A 156 -6.86 2.09 -8.44
N ASP A 157 -7.53 3.17 -8.78
CA ASP A 157 -7.41 3.76 -10.11
C ASP A 157 -6.02 4.42 -10.25
N THR A 158 -5.10 3.66 -10.81
CA THR A 158 -3.73 4.13 -11.11
C THR A 158 -3.45 3.96 -12.59
N GLY A 159 -2.64 4.85 -13.12
CA GLY A 159 -2.12 4.75 -14.48
C GLY A 159 -0.61 4.58 -14.51
N ALA A 160 -0.13 3.83 -15.47
CA ALA A 160 1.29 3.84 -15.80
C ALA A 160 1.60 5.16 -16.51
N VAL A 161 2.35 6.04 -15.86
CA VAL A 161 2.62 7.40 -16.36
C VAL A 161 3.90 7.50 -17.14
N GLN A 162 4.82 6.56 -16.95
CA GLN A 162 6.02 6.51 -17.75
C GLN A 162 6.39 5.06 -18.06
N LYS A 163 6.50 4.76 -19.33
CA LYS A 163 7.19 3.56 -19.80
C LYS A 163 8.67 3.84 -19.70
N THR A 164 9.39 2.92 -19.06
CA THR A 164 10.85 2.96 -19.11
C THR A 164 11.27 2.64 -20.55
N ASP A 165 12.00 3.56 -21.18
CA ASP A 165 12.70 3.24 -22.43
C ASP A 165 13.95 2.43 -22.05
N GLY A 166 13.88 1.14 -22.28
CA GLY A 166 14.92 0.22 -21.81
C GLY A 166 14.95 0.10 -20.27
N ASN A 167 16.10 0.40 -19.66
CA ASN A 167 16.35 0.20 -18.22
C ASN A 167 16.44 1.51 -17.41
N THR A 168 16.09 2.64 -18.01
CA THR A 168 16.27 3.94 -17.37
C THR A 168 14.99 4.75 -17.41
N ALA A 169 14.59 5.30 -16.27
CA ALA A 169 13.60 6.36 -16.17
C ALA A 169 14.31 7.63 -15.69
N VAL A 170 14.06 8.76 -16.35
CA VAL A 170 14.70 10.03 -16.00
C VAL A 170 13.64 10.96 -15.42
N ASN A 171 13.81 11.29 -14.12
CA ASN A 171 12.90 12.14 -13.36
C ASN A 171 11.41 11.78 -13.58
N PRO A 172 11.01 10.52 -13.32
CA PRO A 172 9.64 10.09 -13.54
C PRO A 172 8.70 10.86 -12.61
N ASP A 173 7.55 11.28 -13.14
CA ASP A 173 6.47 11.85 -12.33
C ASP A 173 5.52 10.73 -11.89
N GLY A 174 5.93 9.99 -10.87
CA GLY A 174 5.19 8.86 -10.31
C GLY A 174 6.10 7.95 -9.49
N ILE A 175 5.54 6.90 -8.94
CA ILE A 175 6.17 6.03 -7.94
C ILE A 175 6.53 4.67 -8.53
N LEU A 176 7.74 4.21 -8.27
CA LEU A 176 8.17 2.83 -8.52
C LEU A 176 7.88 1.98 -7.29
N TYR A 177 7.15 0.89 -7.46
CA TYR A 177 6.97 -0.13 -6.42
C TYR A 177 7.80 -1.35 -6.77
N MET A 178 8.59 -1.83 -5.80
CA MET A 178 9.48 -2.96 -6.01
C MET A 178 9.51 -3.87 -4.80
N THR A 179 9.28 -5.15 -5.02
CA THR A 179 9.52 -6.21 -4.03
C THR A 179 10.84 -6.87 -4.36
N ALA A 180 11.76 -6.81 -3.42
CA ALA A 180 13.08 -7.38 -3.55
C ALA A 180 13.25 -8.46 -2.48
N ASN A 181 13.17 -9.72 -2.89
CA ASN A 181 13.37 -10.84 -1.99
C ASN A 181 14.30 -11.88 -2.62
#